data_d012e980c0c57ae7f084300d3def5cb2
#
_entry.id   d012e980c0c57ae7f084300d3def5cb2
#
_cell.length_a   1.000
_cell.length_b   1.000
_cell.length_c   1.000
_cell.angle_alpha   90.00
_cell.angle_beta   90.00
_cell.angle_gamma   90.00
#
_symmetry.space_group_name_H-M   'P 1'
#
loop_
_entity.id
_entity.type
_entity.pdbx_description
1 polymer ?
#
loop_
_entity_poly.entity_id
_entity_poly.type
_entity_poly.pdbx_seq_one_letter_code
_entity_poly.pdbx_strand_id
1 'polypeptide(L)'
;MTSFDDNGNMELVSPSREPTMRELLNHSAGYGYGLSGNDPVNAKFRDTGVLASTDLDDLIAKVADIPLLFEPGERWSYSISVDIQGYIVQRLSGQRFGDFLEQKIFKPLAMNDTRFFVKAEDVGRFAEVHNWDSERNRLVQRPHRSDRPSYLDSERLESGGGGLVSSTHDYARFLQLLVNEGELDGTRLLTPESIRIMRTNSLRDGLNLRGSLTSQGQAGQGFGVDFAVIIDPEKANSPNSPGTYYWGGAAGTWFWVDPVEDMFWLGMIQAQGATRPGAADM
;
A
#
# COMPACT_ATOMS: atom_id res chain seq x y z
N MET A 1 14.78 -16.99 5.61
CA MET A 1 14.97 -16.38 4.27
C MET A 1 15.14 -17.49 3.26
N THR A 2 14.80 -17.27 2.00
CA THR A 2 15.06 -18.25 0.93
C THR A 2 16.38 -17.97 0.23
N SER A 3 17.14 -19.02 -0.04
CA SER A 3 18.18 -19.06 -1.07
C SER A 3 17.86 -20.19 -2.05
N PHE A 4 18.58 -20.26 -3.17
CA PHE A 4 18.41 -21.32 -4.14
C PHE A 4 19.76 -21.98 -4.38
N ASP A 5 19.78 -23.32 -4.37
CA ASP A 5 20.96 -24.09 -4.73
C ASP A 5 21.26 -23.98 -6.24
N ASP A 6 22.38 -24.53 -6.69
CA ASP A 6 22.80 -24.52 -8.10
C ASP A 6 21.81 -25.26 -9.03
N ASN A 7 20.90 -26.05 -8.49
CA ASN A 7 19.86 -26.77 -9.23
C ASN A 7 18.49 -26.03 -9.18
N GLY A 8 18.43 -24.88 -8.51
CA GLY A 8 17.20 -24.10 -8.38
C GLY A 8 16.24 -24.59 -7.28
N ASN A 9 16.68 -25.50 -6.39
CA ASN A 9 15.88 -25.89 -5.24
C ASN A 9 15.95 -24.83 -4.16
N MET A 10 14.80 -24.59 -3.52
CA MET A 10 14.72 -23.62 -2.42
C MET A 10 15.37 -24.20 -1.16
N GLU A 11 16.33 -23.48 -0.63
CA GLU A 11 16.90 -23.70 0.69
C GLU A 11 16.45 -22.63 1.69
N LEU A 12 16.25 -23.01 2.94
CA LEU A 12 15.97 -22.07 4.03
C LEU A 12 17.25 -21.79 4.80
N VAL A 13 17.64 -20.54 4.81
CA VAL A 13 18.79 -20.05 5.59
C VAL A 13 18.34 -18.99 6.58
N SER A 14 19.02 -18.90 7.73
CA SER A 14 18.77 -17.83 8.67
C SER A 14 19.20 -16.49 8.06
N PRO A 15 18.38 -15.42 8.17
CA PRO A 15 18.86 -14.10 7.79
C PRO A 15 20.04 -13.68 8.68
N SER A 16 20.91 -12.85 8.17
CA SER A 16 22.07 -12.34 8.92
C SER A 16 21.66 -11.45 10.10
N ARG A 17 20.48 -10.86 10.03
CA ARG A 17 19.83 -10.04 11.06
C ARG A 17 18.33 -9.96 10.85
N GLU A 18 17.62 -9.47 11.84
CA GLU A 18 16.21 -9.13 11.72
C GLU A 18 15.99 -7.86 10.90
N PRO A 19 14.82 -7.70 10.23
CA PRO A 19 14.45 -6.47 9.55
C PRO A 19 14.23 -5.33 10.56
N THR A 20 14.57 -4.12 10.16
CA THR A 20 14.32 -2.91 10.94
C THR A 20 12.94 -2.32 10.62
N MET A 21 12.43 -1.44 11.51
CA MET A 21 11.21 -0.68 11.22
C MET A 21 11.33 0.16 9.93
N ARG A 22 12.49 0.73 9.64
CA ARG A 22 12.71 1.47 8.38
C ARG A 22 12.51 0.59 7.16
N GLU A 23 13.02 -0.63 7.20
CA GLU A 23 12.89 -1.60 6.11
C GLU A 23 11.44 -2.11 5.96
N LEU A 24 10.71 -2.21 7.06
CA LEU A 24 9.28 -2.50 7.03
C LEU A 24 8.50 -1.34 6.36
N LEU A 25 8.78 -0.09 6.73
CA LEU A 25 8.12 1.10 6.23
C LEU A 25 8.44 1.40 4.75
N ASN A 26 9.54 0.90 4.22
CA ASN A 26 9.95 1.16 2.84
C ASN A 26 9.98 -0.09 1.95
N HIS A 27 9.36 -1.20 2.38
CA HIS A 27 9.28 -2.46 1.64
C HIS A 27 10.63 -3.13 1.30
N SER A 28 11.67 -2.90 2.08
CA SER A 28 12.97 -3.60 1.94
C SER A 28 13.22 -4.66 3.02
N ALA A 29 12.22 -5.00 3.83
CA ALA A 29 12.31 -5.98 4.91
C ALA A 29 12.43 -7.45 4.44
N GLY A 30 12.22 -7.74 3.16
CA GLY A 30 12.31 -9.08 2.61
C GLY A 30 10.99 -9.88 2.59
N TYR A 31 9.87 -9.31 3.01
CA TYR A 31 8.57 -9.99 2.95
C TYR A 31 8.04 -10.13 1.52
N GLY A 32 7.27 -11.21 1.28
CA GLY A 32 6.42 -11.36 0.11
C GLY A 32 5.03 -10.74 0.31
N TYR A 33 4.13 -10.97 -0.67
CA TYR A 33 2.74 -10.51 -0.57
C TYR A 33 1.73 -11.54 -1.13
N GLY A 34 2.16 -12.37 -2.08
CA GLY A 34 1.27 -13.30 -2.77
C GLY A 34 0.41 -12.67 -3.88
N LEU A 35 0.52 -11.36 -4.13
CA LEU A 35 -0.23 -10.68 -5.20
C LEU A 35 0.31 -11.00 -6.60
N SER A 36 1.60 -11.22 -6.69
CA SER A 36 2.33 -11.54 -7.92
C SER A 36 3.56 -12.38 -7.59
N GLY A 37 4.29 -12.81 -8.62
CA GLY A 37 5.46 -13.68 -8.47
C GLY A 37 5.07 -15.16 -8.43
N ASN A 38 5.92 -15.97 -9.05
CA ASN A 38 5.78 -17.44 -9.09
C ASN A 38 6.83 -18.13 -8.19
N ASP A 39 7.56 -17.34 -7.41
CA ASP A 39 8.50 -17.88 -6.44
C ASP A 39 7.76 -18.61 -5.29
N PRO A 40 8.42 -19.56 -4.61
CA PRO A 40 7.79 -20.38 -3.59
C PRO A 40 7.26 -19.58 -2.38
N VAL A 41 7.86 -18.44 -2.06
CA VAL A 41 7.42 -17.59 -0.93
C VAL A 41 6.08 -16.94 -1.25
N ASN A 42 5.96 -16.28 -2.42
CA ASN A 42 4.69 -15.69 -2.85
C ASN A 42 3.61 -16.76 -3.09
N ALA A 43 3.99 -17.96 -3.56
CA ALA A 43 3.07 -19.09 -3.62
C ALA A 43 2.54 -19.44 -2.21
N LYS A 44 3.43 -19.53 -1.21
CA LYS A 44 3.04 -19.84 0.16
C LYS A 44 2.10 -18.78 0.76
N PHE A 45 2.30 -17.49 0.47
CA PHE A 45 1.35 -16.43 0.86
C PHE A 45 -0.07 -16.68 0.31
N ARG A 46 -0.18 -17.16 -0.94
CA ARG A 46 -1.48 -17.50 -1.55
C ARG A 46 -2.09 -18.76 -0.94
N ASP A 47 -1.29 -19.80 -0.80
CA ASP A 47 -1.73 -21.13 -0.36
C ASP A 47 -2.20 -21.12 1.12
N THR A 48 -1.53 -20.32 1.96
CA THR A 48 -1.95 -20.12 3.37
C THR A 48 -3.10 -19.13 3.53
N GLY A 49 -3.50 -18.46 2.46
CA GLY A 49 -4.61 -17.51 2.50
C GLY A 49 -4.36 -16.31 3.42
N VAL A 50 -3.15 -15.76 3.44
CA VAL A 50 -2.81 -14.62 4.32
C VAL A 50 -3.78 -13.45 4.16
N LEU A 51 -4.13 -13.08 2.92
CA LEU A 51 -5.06 -11.98 2.66
C LEU A 51 -6.55 -12.34 2.89
N ALA A 52 -6.83 -13.59 3.23
CA ALA A 52 -8.14 -14.07 3.65
C ALA A 52 -8.21 -14.33 5.16
N SER A 53 -7.25 -13.84 5.93
CA SER A 53 -7.25 -13.90 7.39
C SER A 53 -8.47 -13.20 7.98
N THR A 54 -8.90 -13.67 9.13
CA THR A 54 -10.07 -13.13 9.84
C THR A 54 -9.77 -11.79 10.52
N ASP A 55 -8.56 -11.67 11.04
CA ASP A 55 -8.07 -10.48 11.74
C ASP A 55 -6.55 -10.35 11.61
N LEU A 56 -5.97 -9.34 12.25
CA LEU A 56 -4.53 -9.08 12.19
C LEU A 56 -3.71 -10.09 13.00
N ASP A 57 -4.26 -10.70 14.05
CA ASP A 57 -3.57 -11.75 14.82
C ASP A 57 -3.44 -13.03 13.98
N ASP A 58 -4.51 -13.46 13.29
CA ASP A 58 -4.48 -14.57 12.33
C ASP A 58 -3.53 -14.29 11.15
N LEU A 59 -3.55 -13.04 10.64
CA LEU A 59 -2.64 -12.64 9.57
C LEU A 59 -1.18 -12.81 9.98
N ILE A 60 -0.80 -12.28 11.14
CA ILE A 60 0.58 -12.35 11.63
C ILE A 60 0.99 -13.79 11.94
N ALA A 61 0.10 -14.62 12.50
CA ALA A 61 0.38 -16.03 12.74
C ALA A 61 0.74 -16.75 11.42
N LYS A 62 -0.01 -16.50 10.34
CA LYS A 62 0.30 -17.06 9.02
C LYS A 62 1.58 -16.51 8.42
N VAL A 63 1.82 -15.19 8.55
CA VAL A 63 3.04 -14.55 8.01
C VAL A 63 4.29 -15.06 8.70
N ALA A 64 4.23 -15.32 10.02
CA ALA A 64 5.37 -15.81 10.80
C ALA A 64 5.92 -17.15 10.30
N ASP A 65 5.10 -17.97 9.67
CA ASP A 65 5.48 -19.27 9.11
C ASP A 65 6.00 -19.19 7.67
N ILE A 66 6.06 -17.97 7.09
CA ILE A 66 6.50 -17.77 5.71
C ILE A 66 7.91 -17.16 5.71
N PRO A 67 8.87 -17.79 5.02
CA PRO A 67 10.23 -17.26 4.98
C PRO A 67 10.33 -15.94 4.22
N LEU A 68 11.35 -15.15 4.53
CA LEU A 68 11.66 -13.94 3.75
C LEU A 68 12.14 -14.33 2.34
N LEU A 69 11.88 -13.46 1.37
CA LEU A 69 12.33 -13.59 -0.02
C LEU A 69 13.84 -13.36 -0.16
N PHE A 70 14.41 -12.47 0.66
CA PHE A 70 15.81 -12.04 0.58
C PHE A 70 16.24 -11.41 1.91
N GLU A 71 17.53 -11.14 2.05
CA GLU A 71 18.10 -10.47 3.21
C GLU A 71 17.49 -9.07 3.42
N PRO A 72 17.09 -8.72 4.65
CA PRO A 72 16.59 -7.39 4.96
C PRO A 72 17.55 -6.28 4.50
N GLY A 73 17.01 -5.33 3.72
CA GLY A 73 17.75 -4.20 3.17
C GLY A 73 18.53 -4.50 1.88
N GLU A 74 18.43 -5.71 1.33
CA GLU A 74 19.12 -6.08 0.08
C GLU A 74 18.38 -5.59 -1.17
N ARG A 75 17.06 -5.67 -1.17
CA ARG A 75 16.21 -5.32 -2.31
C ARG A 75 14.93 -4.61 -1.85
N TRP A 76 14.33 -3.89 -2.76
CA TRP A 76 12.96 -3.43 -2.61
C TRP A 76 11.99 -4.46 -3.22
N SER A 77 10.92 -4.78 -2.49
CA SER A 77 9.82 -5.61 -2.99
C SER A 77 8.52 -5.20 -2.31
N TYR A 78 7.54 -4.78 -3.09
CA TYR A 78 6.21 -4.50 -2.56
C TYR A 78 5.66 -5.73 -1.83
N SER A 79 5.21 -5.56 -0.60
CA SER A 79 5.05 -6.66 0.34
C SER A 79 3.88 -6.43 1.31
N ILE A 80 3.61 -7.45 2.15
CA ILE A 80 2.64 -7.42 3.25
C ILE A 80 2.98 -6.39 4.36
N SER A 81 4.03 -5.61 4.20
CA SER A 81 4.58 -4.73 5.23
C SER A 81 3.55 -3.77 5.84
N VAL A 82 2.64 -3.21 5.05
CA VAL A 82 1.65 -2.25 5.57
C VAL A 82 0.61 -2.94 6.45
N ASP A 83 0.30 -4.21 6.18
CA ASP A 83 -0.56 -5.02 7.05
C ASP A 83 0.14 -5.34 8.39
N ILE A 84 1.45 -5.63 8.35
CA ILE A 84 2.28 -5.81 9.56
C ILE A 84 2.34 -4.52 10.38
N GLN A 85 2.45 -3.36 9.72
CA GLN A 85 2.39 -2.05 10.38
C GLN A 85 1.05 -1.84 11.09
N GLY A 86 -0.08 -2.19 10.45
CA GLY A 86 -1.41 -2.18 11.08
C GLY A 86 -1.46 -3.02 12.35
N TYR A 87 -0.90 -4.23 12.31
CA TYR A 87 -0.77 -5.07 13.50
C TYR A 87 0.10 -4.43 14.60
N ILE A 88 1.23 -3.83 14.25
CA ILE A 88 2.10 -3.14 15.22
C ILE A 88 1.34 -1.99 15.89
N VAL A 89 0.59 -1.19 15.12
CA VAL A 89 -0.26 -0.13 15.67
C VAL A 89 -1.29 -0.69 16.64
N GLN A 90 -1.99 -1.78 16.27
CA GLN A 90 -2.95 -2.46 17.15
C GLN A 90 -2.30 -2.91 18.46
N ARG A 91 -1.14 -3.56 18.39
CA ARG A 91 -0.42 -4.08 19.56
C ARG A 91 0.11 -2.97 20.49
N LEU A 92 0.66 -1.90 19.93
CA LEU A 92 1.23 -0.81 20.72
C LEU A 92 0.16 0.10 21.32
N SER A 93 -0.95 0.30 20.62
CA SER A 93 -2.05 1.14 21.10
C SER A 93 -2.99 0.42 22.07
N GLY A 94 -3.07 -0.90 22.01
CA GLY A 94 -4.06 -1.71 22.74
C GLY A 94 -5.49 -1.54 22.22
N GLN A 95 -5.67 -0.96 21.02
CA GLN A 95 -6.96 -0.73 20.36
C GLN A 95 -7.04 -1.54 19.07
N ARG A 96 -8.26 -1.86 18.59
CA ARG A 96 -8.42 -2.35 17.22
C ARG A 96 -7.82 -1.31 16.24
N PHE A 97 -7.21 -1.78 15.17
CA PHE A 97 -6.54 -0.89 14.23
C PHE A 97 -7.48 0.15 13.62
N GLY A 98 -8.71 -0.26 13.24
CA GLY A 98 -9.74 0.64 12.74
C GLY A 98 -10.18 1.70 13.75
N ASP A 99 -10.34 1.32 15.01
CA ASP A 99 -10.71 2.25 16.09
C ASP A 99 -9.61 3.29 16.32
N PHE A 100 -8.34 2.84 16.27
CA PHE A 100 -7.20 3.74 16.36
C PHE A 100 -7.18 4.76 15.21
N LEU A 101 -7.35 4.30 13.97
CA LEU A 101 -7.37 5.18 12.79
C LEU A 101 -8.56 6.15 12.85
N GLU A 102 -9.74 5.66 13.23
CA GLU A 102 -10.92 6.50 13.38
C GLU A 102 -10.68 7.61 14.41
N GLN A 103 -10.15 7.26 15.58
CA GLN A 103 -9.90 8.21 16.65
C GLN A 103 -8.80 9.22 16.34
N LYS A 104 -7.70 8.76 15.72
CA LYS A 104 -6.47 9.54 15.55
C LYS A 104 -6.40 10.27 14.23
N ILE A 105 -7.10 9.80 13.20
CA ILE A 105 -7.01 10.33 11.84
C ILE A 105 -8.38 10.72 11.30
N PHE A 106 -9.33 9.78 11.21
CA PHE A 106 -10.54 10.01 10.43
C PHE A 106 -11.47 11.05 11.11
N LYS A 107 -11.75 10.92 12.40
CA LYS A 107 -12.55 11.92 13.15
C LYS A 107 -11.90 13.30 13.16
N PRO A 108 -10.62 13.46 13.54
CA PRO A 108 -9.97 14.77 13.52
C PRO A 108 -9.97 15.44 12.14
N LEU A 109 -9.89 14.67 11.06
CA LEU A 109 -9.93 15.17 9.69
C LEU A 109 -11.34 15.23 9.09
N ALA A 110 -12.39 14.90 9.83
CA ALA A 110 -13.78 14.80 9.35
C ALA A 110 -13.93 13.87 8.11
N MET A 111 -13.17 12.77 8.08
CA MET A 111 -13.23 11.74 7.05
C MET A 111 -14.33 10.72 7.38
N ASN A 112 -15.58 11.09 7.16
CA ASN A 112 -16.75 10.36 7.67
C ASN A 112 -17.11 9.11 6.88
N ASP A 113 -16.62 8.98 5.65
CA ASP A 113 -16.84 7.83 4.75
C ASP A 113 -15.66 6.82 4.79
N THR A 114 -14.60 7.10 5.56
CA THR A 114 -13.37 6.29 5.57
C THR A 114 -13.39 5.28 6.71
N ARG A 115 -13.33 3.98 6.39
CA ARG A 115 -13.34 2.87 7.35
C ARG A 115 -13.00 1.53 6.68
N PHE A 116 -12.94 0.45 7.46
CA PHE A 116 -12.66 -0.90 6.94
C PHE A 116 -13.88 -1.64 6.38
N PHE A 117 -15.10 -1.15 6.57
CA PHE A 117 -16.33 -1.76 6.06
C PHE A 117 -17.31 -0.71 5.58
N VAL A 118 -18.30 -1.11 4.80
CA VAL A 118 -19.37 -0.24 4.32
C VAL A 118 -20.58 -0.38 5.25
N LYS A 119 -21.09 0.73 5.80
CA LYS A 119 -22.31 0.73 6.60
C LYS A 119 -23.53 0.39 5.76
N ALA A 120 -24.56 -0.17 6.38
CA ALA A 120 -25.77 -0.57 5.68
C ALA A 120 -26.43 0.59 4.91
N GLU A 121 -26.44 1.79 5.50
CA GLU A 121 -26.97 3.01 4.87
C GLU A 121 -26.14 3.51 3.68
N ASP A 122 -24.86 3.13 3.59
CA ASP A 122 -23.93 3.58 2.53
C ASP A 122 -23.81 2.58 1.37
N VAL A 123 -24.44 1.42 1.44
CA VAL A 123 -24.34 0.36 0.40
C VAL A 123 -24.70 0.90 -1.00
N GLY A 124 -25.70 1.76 -1.10
CA GLY A 124 -26.11 2.38 -2.38
C GLY A 124 -25.06 3.35 -2.98
N ARG A 125 -24.08 3.77 -2.20
CA ARG A 125 -22.96 4.63 -2.62
C ARG A 125 -21.68 3.85 -2.89
N PHE A 126 -21.63 2.56 -2.53
CA PHE A 126 -20.44 1.72 -2.68
C PHE A 126 -20.27 1.32 -4.14
N ALA A 127 -19.19 1.79 -4.74
CA ALA A 127 -18.93 1.57 -6.16
C ALA A 127 -18.52 0.12 -6.45
N GLU A 128 -19.12 -0.45 -7.48
CA GLU A 128 -18.79 -1.77 -8.00
C GLU A 128 -17.46 -1.78 -8.74
N VAL A 129 -16.65 -2.81 -8.51
CA VAL A 129 -15.38 -2.99 -9.22
C VAL A 129 -15.64 -3.60 -10.60
N HIS A 130 -15.01 -3.04 -11.62
CA HIS A 130 -15.07 -3.52 -12.99
C HIS A 130 -13.70 -4.01 -13.46
N ASN A 131 -13.69 -4.97 -14.38
CA ASN A 131 -12.52 -5.38 -15.12
C ASN A 131 -12.59 -4.82 -16.55
N TRP A 132 -11.44 -4.49 -17.13
CA TRP A 132 -11.37 -4.18 -18.55
C TRP A 132 -11.40 -5.49 -19.35
N ASP A 133 -12.42 -5.63 -20.21
CA ASP A 133 -12.53 -6.71 -21.20
C ASP A 133 -11.97 -6.21 -22.53
N SER A 134 -10.74 -6.62 -22.84
CA SER A 134 -10.05 -6.20 -24.06
C SER A 134 -10.67 -6.77 -25.34
N GLU A 135 -11.31 -7.93 -25.27
CA GLU A 135 -11.96 -8.55 -26.43
C GLU A 135 -13.22 -7.78 -26.84
N ARG A 136 -13.98 -7.31 -25.83
CA ARG A 136 -15.21 -6.56 -26.03
C ARG A 136 -15.01 -5.04 -25.98
N ASN A 137 -13.80 -4.59 -25.70
CA ASN A 137 -13.43 -3.18 -25.55
C ASN A 137 -14.39 -2.42 -24.61
N ARG A 138 -14.69 -2.99 -23.44
CA ARG A 138 -15.60 -2.40 -22.44
C ARG A 138 -15.25 -2.82 -21.01
N LEU A 139 -15.75 -2.06 -20.06
CA LEU A 139 -15.76 -2.46 -18.66
C LEU A 139 -16.88 -3.51 -18.44
N VAL A 140 -16.55 -4.56 -17.68
CA VAL A 140 -17.48 -5.58 -17.20
C VAL A 140 -17.41 -5.64 -15.68
N GLN A 141 -18.56 -5.74 -15.03
CA GLN A 141 -18.62 -5.86 -13.59
C GLN A 141 -17.83 -7.09 -13.15
N ARG A 142 -16.98 -6.92 -12.16
CA ARG A 142 -16.20 -8.02 -11.62
C ARG A 142 -17.09 -8.92 -10.76
N PRO A 143 -17.06 -10.23 -10.95
CA PRO A 143 -17.74 -11.14 -10.06
C PRO A 143 -17.28 -10.97 -8.61
N HIS A 144 -18.20 -11.08 -7.67
CA HIS A 144 -17.88 -11.07 -6.25
C HIS A 144 -16.88 -12.21 -5.94
N ARG A 145 -15.84 -11.90 -5.20
CA ARG A 145 -14.83 -12.88 -4.78
C ARG A 145 -15.26 -13.52 -3.46
N SER A 146 -15.60 -14.79 -3.50
CA SER A 146 -15.94 -15.57 -2.29
C SER A 146 -14.73 -15.94 -1.43
N ASP A 147 -13.51 -15.79 -1.97
CA ASP A 147 -12.24 -16.09 -1.30
C ASP A 147 -11.69 -14.92 -0.49
N ARG A 148 -12.42 -13.84 -0.36
CA ARG A 148 -12.07 -12.67 0.45
C ARG A 148 -13.25 -12.17 1.25
N PRO A 149 -13.01 -11.64 2.49
CA PRO A 149 -14.07 -11.03 3.29
C PRO A 149 -14.77 -9.91 2.55
N SER A 150 -16.10 -9.87 2.66
CA SER A 150 -16.92 -8.81 2.08
C SER A 150 -16.64 -7.47 2.77
N TYR A 151 -16.71 -6.37 2.02
CA TYR A 151 -16.71 -5.03 2.61
C TYR A 151 -17.98 -4.70 3.39
N LEU A 152 -19.02 -5.53 3.28
CA LEU A 152 -20.26 -5.39 4.07
C LEU A 152 -20.16 -6.06 5.45
N ASP A 153 -19.07 -6.77 5.72
CA ASP A 153 -18.82 -7.42 7.00
C ASP A 153 -17.99 -6.50 7.90
N SER A 154 -18.54 -6.10 9.04
CA SER A 154 -17.87 -5.23 10.02
C SER A 154 -16.72 -5.92 10.77
N GLU A 155 -16.71 -7.27 10.77
CA GLU A 155 -15.70 -8.06 11.46
C GLU A 155 -14.58 -8.52 10.50
N ARG A 156 -14.60 -8.04 9.26
CA ARG A 156 -13.56 -8.37 8.27
C ARG A 156 -12.17 -7.94 8.74
N LEU A 157 -11.13 -8.58 8.17
CA LEU A 157 -9.73 -8.18 8.37
C LEU A 157 -9.54 -6.67 8.11
N GLU A 158 -9.01 -5.97 9.09
CA GLU A 158 -8.60 -4.57 9.01
C GLU A 158 -7.19 -4.47 8.36
N SER A 159 -7.11 -4.84 7.06
CA SER A 159 -5.87 -4.87 6.32
C SER A 159 -5.29 -3.47 6.11
N GLY A 160 -4.10 -3.21 6.63
CA GLY A 160 -3.39 -1.96 6.44
C GLY A 160 -2.99 -1.71 4.98
N GLY A 161 -2.72 -2.79 4.23
CA GLY A 161 -2.28 -2.71 2.84
C GLY A 161 -3.39 -2.47 1.81
N GLY A 162 -4.69 -2.55 2.19
CA GLY A 162 -5.76 -2.40 1.19
C GLY A 162 -7.18 -2.59 1.71
N GLY A 163 -7.39 -2.49 3.01
CA GLY A 163 -8.68 -2.78 3.65
C GLY A 163 -9.69 -1.64 3.67
N LEU A 164 -9.25 -0.39 3.53
CA LEU A 164 -10.11 0.77 3.67
C LEU A 164 -11.05 0.98 2.46
N VAL A 165 -12.24 1.44 2.75
CA VAL A 165 -13.12 2.16 1.82
C VAL A 165 -13.08 3.64 2.16
N SER A 166 -13.27 4.50 1.16
CA SER A 166 -13.24 5.95 1.35
C SER A 166 -14.04 6.65 0.24
N SER A 167 -14.26 7.95 0.38
CA SER A 167 -14.75 8.82 -0.68
C SER A 167 -13.65 9.74 -1.20
N THR A 168 -13.83 10.28 -2.41
CA THR A 168 -12.93 11.29 -2.98
C THR A 168 -12.81 12.51 -2.05
N HIS A 169 -13.91 12.93 -1.42
CA HIS A 169 -13.91 14.02 -0.47
C HIS A 169 -13.00 13.73 0.74
N ASP A 170 -13.17 12.58 1.37
CA ASP A 170 -12.39 12.22 2.57
C ASP A 170 -10.91 12.08 2.24
N TYR A 171 -10.59 11.38 1.14
CA TYR A 171 -9.21 11.18 0.78
C TYR A 171 -8.52 12.49 0.36
N ALA A 172 -9.27 13.42 -0.27
CA ALA A 172 -8.76 14.77 -0.55
C ALA A 172 -8.41 15.55 0.73
N ARG A 173 -9.17 15.37 1.83
CA ARG A 173 -8.84 15.97 3.13
C ARG A 173 -7.52 15.42 3.67
N PHE A 174 -7.29 14.12 3.54
CA PHE A 174 -6.01 13.51 3.91
C PHE A 174 -4.85 14.05 3.05
N LEU A 175 -5.04 14.18 1.75
CA LEU A 175 -4.00 14.74 0.87
C LEU A 175 -3.74 16.23 1.17
N GLN A 176 -4.78 16.99 1.49
CA GLN A 176 -4.63 18.39 1.90
C GLN A 176 -3.85 18.52 3.22
N LEU A 177 -4.05 17.60 4.18
CA LEU A 177 -3.21 17.53 5.38
C LEU A 177 -1.74 17.35 5.02
N LEU A 178 -1.43 16.48 4.03
CA LEU A 178 -0.06 16.22 3.60
C LEU A 178 0.55 17.46 2.91
N VAL A 179 -0.20 18.13 2.04
CA VAL A 179 0.22 19.40 1.39
C VAL A 179 0.50 20.45 2.45
N ASN A 180 -0.36 20.59 3.43
CA ASN A 180 -0.24 21.57 4.54
C ASN A 180 0.76 21.12 5.62
N GLU A 181 1.69 20.21 5.30
CA GLU A 181 2.73 19.76 6.23
C GLU A 181 2.20 19.28 7.59
N GLY A 182 1.11 18.51 7.55
CA GLY A 182 0.56 17.78 8.70
C GLY A 182 -0.52 18.51 9.49
N GLU A 183 -1.10 19.58 8.94
CA GLU A 183 -2.21 20.32 9.56
C GLU A 183 -3.37 20.53 8.58
N LEU A 184 -4.61 20.40 9.07
CA LEU A 184 -5.83 20.72 8.33
C LEU A 184 -6.88 21.31 9.27
N ASP A 185 -7.49 22.43 8.85
CA ASP A 185 -8.56 23.12 9.60
C ASP A 185 -8.20 23.38 11.09
N GLY A 186 -6.95 23.75 11.36
CA GLY A 186 -6.43 23.98 12.71
C GLY A 186 -6.12 22.71 13.51
N THR A 187 -6.31 21.54 12.92
CA THR A 187 -5.96 20.24 13.54
C THR A 187 -4.61 19.77 13.03
N ARG A 188 -3.60 19.71 13.91
CA ARG A 188 -2.30 19.17 13.59
C ARG A 188 -2.21 17.72 14.02
N LEU A 189 -1.98 16.81 13.04
CA LEU A 189 -1.74 15.38 13.27
C LEU A 189 -0.25 15.02 13.23
N LEU A 190 0.50 15.68 12.36
CA LEU A 190 1.93 15.42 12.15
C LEU A 190 2.72 16.73 12.17
N THR A 191 3.99 16.64 12.54
CA THR A 191 4.89 17.78 12.39
C THR A 191 5.37 17.92 10.95
N PRO A 192 5.77 19.12 10.48
CA PRO A 192 6.40 19.29 9.17
C PRO A 192 7.59 18.35 8.97
N GLU A 193 8.37 18.10 10.00
CA GLU A 193 9.51 17.18 9.96
C GLU A 193 9.06 15.74 9.72
N SER A 194 7.95 15.30 10.33
CA SER A 194 7.39 13.97 10.08
C SER A 194 6.97 13.81 8.61
N ILE A 195 6.28 14.81 8.05
CA ILE A 195 5.91 14.81 6.61
C ILE A 195 7.16 14.76 5.74
N ARG A 196 8.19 15.56 6.06
CA ARG A 196 9.46 15.55 5.33
C ARG A 196 10.12 14.17 5.35
N ILE A 197 10.14 13.50 6.51
CA ILE A 197 10.67 12.13 6.62
C ILE A 197 9.86 11.16 5.76
N MET A 198 8.52 11.24 5.80
CA MET A 198 7.66 10.34 5.04
C MET A 198 7.88 10.43 3.53
N ARG A 199 8.11 11.62 2.99
CA ARG A 199 8.32 11.88 1.56
C ARG A 199 9.79 11.90 1.12
N THR A 200 10.73 11.52 1.98
CA THR A 200 12.15 11.44 1.64
C THR A 200 12.51 9.99 1.32
N ASN A 201 13.28 9.79 0.24
CA ASN A 201 13.79 8.46 -0.07
C ASN A 201 14.58 7.86 1.10
N SER A 202 14.15 6.72 1.58
CA SER A 202 14.74 6.01 2.73
C SER A 202 15.44 4.70 2.32
N LEU A 203 15.45 4.38 1.03
CA LEU A 203 16.15 3.21 0.50
C LEU A 203 17.66 3.43 0.59
N ARG A 204 18.40 2.34 0.76
CA ARG A 204 19.87 2.37 0.69
C ARG A 204 20.33 2.76 -0.71
N ASP A 205 21.50 3.35 -0.78
CA ASP A 205 22.15 3.71 -2.05
C ASP A 205 22.22 2.51 -2.99
N GLY A 206 21.88 2.73 -4.24
CA GLY A 206 21.84 1.69 -5.27
C GLY A 206 20.56 0.86 -5.32
N LEU A 207 19.68 0.94 -4.33
CA LEU A 207 18.35 0.35 -4.41
C LEU A 207 17.41 1.25 -5.20
N ASN A 208 16.61 0.63 -6.05
CA ASN A 208 15.54 1.29 -6.80
C ASN A 208 14.26 0.45 -6.75
N LEU A 209 13.14 1.03 -7.18
CA LEU A 209 11.87 0.35 -7.26
C LEU A 209 11.89 -0.68 -8.39
N ARG A 210 12.45 -1.87 -8.14
CA ARG A 210 12.35 -3.03 -9.04
C ARG A 210 11.38 -4.01 -8.43
N GLY A 211 10.21 -4.19 -9.02
CA GLY A 211 9.30 -5.18 -8.49
C GLY A 211 7.92 -5.18 -9.12
N SER A 212 7.21 -6.20 -8.82
CA SER A 212 6.11 -6.86 -9.49
C SER A 212 4.83 -6.08 -9.76
N LEU A 213 4.67 -4.87 -9.29
CA LEU A 213 3.47 -4.06 -9.58
C LEU A 213 3.73 -2.92 -10.59
N THR A 214 5.00 -2.59 -10.82
CA THR A 214 5.40 -1.66 -11.88
C THR A 214 6.34 -2.39 -12.81
N SER A 215 5.91 -2.67 -14.02
CA SER A 215 6.66 -3.41 -15.04
C SER A 215 7.91 -2.70 -15.57
N GLN A 216 8.24 -1.54 -15.04
CA GLN A 216 9.42 -0.76 -15.40
C GLN A 216 10.19 -0.43 -14.12
N GLY A 217 11.43 -0.92 -14.05
CA GLY A 217 12.39 -0.48 -13.03
C GLY A 217 12.58 1.02 -13.18
N GLN A 218 11.99 1.79 -12.28
CA GLN A 218 11.91 3.22 -12.48
C GLN A 218 13.21 3.85 -11.96
N ALA A 219 14.14 4.11 -12.88
CA ALA A 219 15.25 5.01 -12.61
C ALA A 219 14.68 6.37 -12.14
N GLY A 220 15.37 7.04 -11.25
CA GLY A 220 14.94 8.35 -10.77
C GLY A 220 13.85 8.34 -9.70
N GLN A 221 13.45 7.16 -9.22
CA GLN A 221 12.46 7.01 -8.15
C GLN A 221 13.04 6.28 -6.94
N GLY A 222 12.53 6.60 -5.76
CA GLY A 222 12.82 5.98 -4.50
C GLY A 222 11.55 5.68 -3.70
N PHE A 223 11.71 5.32 -2.44
CA PHE A 223 10.59 5.03 -1.55
C PHE A 223 10.84 5.64 -0.16
N GLY A 224 9.85 6.37 0.32
CA GLY A 224 9.86 6.96 1.66
C GLY A 224 9.18 6.03 2.68
N VAL A 225 8.27 6.59 3.48
CA VAL A 225 7.41 5.82 4.38
C VAL A 225 6.09 5.57 3.64
N ASP A 226 5.95 4.37 3.08
CA ASP A 226 4.79 3.89 2.32
C ASP A 226 4.38 4.74 1.09
N PHE A 227 5.30 5.59 0.60
CA PHE A 227 5.13 6.36 -0.62
C PHE A 227 6.31 6.15 -1.57
N ALA A 228 6.03 6.01 -2.86
CA ALA A 228 7.04 6.22 -3.90
C ALA A 228 7.36 7.70 -4.02
N VAL A 229 8.60 8.03 -4.31
CA VAL A 229 9.10 9.41 -4.36
C VAL A 229 9.86 9.64 -5.65
N ILE A 230 9.55 10.71 -6.39
CA ILE A 230 10.33 11.17 -7.54
C ILE A 230 11.61 11.84 -7.03
N ILE A 231 12.76 11.24 -7.32
CA ILE A 231 14.08 11.78 -6.92
C ILE A 231 14.66 12.61 -8.06
N ASP A 232 14.60 12.08 -9.28
CA ASP A 232 15.14 12.65 -10.51
C ASP A 232 14.06 12.53 -11.60
N PRO A 233 13.28 13.62 -11.85
CA PRO A 233 12.19 13.61 -12.81
C PRO A 233 12.61 13.24 -14.23
N GLU A 234 13.82 13.65 -14.66
CA GLU A 234 14.32 13.36 -16.00
C GLU A 234 14.54 11.84 -16.17
N LYS A 235 15.20 11.19 -15.20
CA LYS A 235 15.38 9.74 -15.21
C LYS A 235 14.08 8.97 -15.01
N ALA A 236 13.15 9.53 -14.24
CA ALA A 236 11.83 8.95 -14.02
C ALA A 236 10.90 9.12 -15.25
N ASN A 237 11.29 9.92 -16.21
CA ASN A 237 10.44 10.37 -17.33
C ASN A 237 9.09 10.90 -16.83
N SER A 238 9.13 11.71 -15.79
CA SER A 238 7.97 12.27 -15.10
C SER A 238 7.89 13.78 -15.29
N PRO A 239 6.71 14.36 -15.53
CA PRO A 239 6.53 15.81 -15.56
C PRO A 239 6.50 16.45 -14.16
N ASN A 240 6.43 15.63 -13.11
CA ASN A 240 6.30 16.09 -11.74
C ASN A 240 7.62 16.63 -11.18
N SER A 241 7.53 17.48 -10.16
CA SER A 241 8.70 18.05 -9.49
C SER A 241 9.49 17.00 -8.68
N PRO A 242 10.80 17.24 -8.44
CA PRO A 242 11.56 16.44 -7.48
C PRO A 242 10.91 16.49 -6.10
N GLY A 243 10.80 15.35 -5.43
CA GLY A 243 10.16 15.23 -4.14
C GLY A 243 8.64 15.01 -4.21
N THR A 244 8.04 14.96 -5.41
CA THR A 244 6.67 14.46 -5.58
C THR A 244 6.58 13.03 -5.05
N TYR A 245 5.54 12.75 -4.26
CA TYR A 245 5.32 11.43 -3.72
C TYR A 245 3.91 10.95 -4.02
N TYR A 246 3.75 9.64 -4.18
CA TYR A 246 2.55 9.08 -4.75
C TYR A 246 2.36 7.61 -4.40
N TRP A 247 1.15 7.12 -4.59
CA TRP A 247 0.86 5.69 -4.65
C TRP A 247 -0.44 5.43 -5.42
N GLY A 248 -0.76 4.14 -5.61
CA GLY A 248 -1.98 3.72 -6.28
C GLY A 248 -2.53 2.40 -5.78
N GLY A 249 -3.83 2.19 -5.98
CA GLY A 249 -4.55 0.99 -5.57
C GLY A 249 -4.88 0.05 -6.72
N ALA A 250 -5.03 -1.25 -6.41
CA ALA A 250 -5.33 -2.29 -7.39
C ALA A 250 -6.68 -2.08 -8.12
N ALA A 251 -7.64 -1.39 -7.48
CA ALA A 251 -8.94 -1.09 -8.09
C ALA A 251 -8.94 0.18 -8.96
N GLY A 252 -7.79 0.83 -9.16
CA GLY A 252 -7.66 1.99 -10.03
C GLY A 252 -7.71 3.34 -9.33
N THR A 253 -7.60 3.36 -8.01
CA THR A 253 -7.35 4.59 -7.25
C THR A 253 -5.89 4.99 -7.35
N TRP A 254 -5.60 6.29 -7.42
CA TRP A 254 -4.21 6.80 -7.37
C TRP A 254 -4.20 8.25 -6.91
N PHE A 255 -3.08 8.67 -6.37
CA PHE A 255 -2.83 10.06 -6.02
C PHE A 255 -1.35 10.39 -6.19
N TRP A 256 -1.06 11.67 -6.29
CA TRP A 256 0.26 12.23 -6.07
C TRP A 256 0.14 13.58 -5.33
N VAL A 257 1.19 13.93 -4.63
CA VAL A 257 1.37 15.23 -3.96
C VAL A 257 2.67 15.82 -4.43
N ASP A 258 2.62 17.02 -4.99
CA ASP A 258 3.78 17.79 -5.43
C ASP A 258 4.06 18.92 -4.42
N PRO A 259 5.14 18.80 -3.63
CA PRO A 259 5.45 19.78 -2.59
C PRO A 259 6.09 21.06 -3.14
N VAL A 260 6.48 21.10 -4.40
CA VAL A 260 7.05 22.29 -5.06
C VAL A 260 5.93 23.17 -5.61
N GLU A 261 4.93 22.52 -6.23
CA GLU A 261 3.77 23.20 -6.80
C GLU A 261 2.64 23.41 -5.77
N ASP A 262 2.83 22.95 -4.52
CA ASP A 262 1.86 23.06 -3.42
C ASP A 262 0.47 22.51 -3.79
N MET A 263 0.45 21.32 -4.42
CA MET A 263 -0.77 20.73 -4.95
C MET A 263 -0.79 19.22 -4.85
N PHE A 264 -1.97 18.64 -4.99
CA PHE A 264 -2.16 17.21 -5.17
C PHE A 264 -3.12 16.89 -6.30
N TRP A 265 -3.05 15.67 -6.78
CA TRP A 265 -4.04 15.06 -7.66
C TRP A 265 -4.58 13.78 -7.02
N LEU A 266 -5.88 13.55 -7.21
CA LEU A 266 -6.56 12.34 -6.74
C LEU A 266 -7.47 11.79 -7.83
N GLY A 267 -7.28 10.53 -8.19
CA GLY A 267 -8.17 9.78 -9.06
C GLY A 267 -8.77 8.57 -8.33
N MET A 268 -10.09 8.45 -8.36
CA MET A 268 -10.82 7.32 -7.77
C MET A 268 -11.73 6.68 -8.81
N ILE A 269 -11.22 5.65 -9.47
CA ILE A 269 -12.02 4.77 -10.32
C ILE A 269 -12.04 3.38 -9.70
N GLN A 270 -13.01 2.56 -10.09
CA GLN A 270 -13.13 1.17 -9.65
C GLN A 270 -13.02 0.24 -10.87
N ALA A 271 -11.85 0.28 -11.53
CA ALA A 271 -11.56 -0.49 -12.72
C ALA A 271 -10.18 -1.15 -12.65
N GLN A 272 -10.13 -2.47 -12.75
CA GLN A 272 -8.90 -3.23 -12.84
C GLN A 272 -8.53 -3.52 -14.30
N GLY A 273 -7.22 -3.47 -14.62
CA GLY A 273 -6.72 -3.73 -15.97
C GLY A 273 -7.01 -2.64 -17.01
N ALA A 274 -7.72 -1.59 -16.67
CA ALA A 274 -7.91 -0.43 -17.56
C ALA A 274 -6.64 0.45 -17.53
N THR A 275 -6.29 1.00 -18.70
CA THR A 275 -5.30 2.08 -18.76
C THR A 275 -5.86 3.28 -18.00
N ARG A 276 -5.13 3.76 -17.01
CA ARG A 276 -5.54 4.91 -16.20
C ARG A 276 -5.20 6.18 -16.98
N PRO A 277 -6.15 7.10 -17.18
CA PRO A 277 -5.83 8.42 -17.72
C PRO A 277 -4.79 9.11 -16.81
N GLY A 278 -3.71 9.60 -17.38
CA GLY A 278 -2.61 10.22 -16.63
C GLY A 278 -1.68 9.26 -15.85
N ALA A 279 -1.90 7.94 -15.91
CA ALA A 279 -1.01 6.98 -15.26
C ALA A 279 0.30 6.73 -16.05
N ALA A 280 0.31 7.10 -17.33
CA ALA A 280 1.53 7.06 -18.15
C ALA A 280 2.46 8.25 -17.85
N ASP A 281 1.94 9.25 -17.15
CA ASP A 281 2.62 10.52 -16.86
C ASP A 281 3.08 10.62 -15.39
N MET A 282 2.99 9.50 -14.64
CA MET A 282 3.48 9.39 -13.25
C MET A 282 4.83 8.70 -13.18
#